data_513dd197e39c119bb94cd16ab0a6c0b6
#
_entry.id   513dd197e39c119bb94cd16ab0a6c0b6
#
_cell.length_a   1.000
_cell.length_b   1.000
_cell.length_c   1.000
_cell.angle_alpha   90.00
_cell.angle_beta   90.00
_cell.angle_gamma   90.00
#
_symmetry.space_group_name_H-M   'P 1'
#
loop_
_entity.id
_entity.type
_entity.pdbx_description
1 polymer ?
#
loop_
_entity_poly.entity_id
_entity_poly.type
_entity_poly.pdbx_seq_one_letter_code
_entity_poly.pdbx_strand_id
1 'polypeptide(L)' 'MSSHSVDVDGLLTPAEVAVLFRVDPKTVTRWAIAGKVTSLRTLGGHRRYRESEIRKLLGRPESAP' A
#
# COMPACT_ATOMS: atom_id res chain seq x y z
N MET A 1 -10.61 20.00 6.51
CA MET A 1 -10.51 19.43 6.37
C MET A 1 -10.48 18.81 6.14
N SER A 2 -10.61 18.69 6.11
CA SER A 2 -10.69 17.89 5.89
C SER A 2 -10.74 17.17 5.81
N SER A 3 -10.82 17.00 5.69
CA SER A 3 -10.85 16.22 5.52
C SER A 3 -11.00 15.61 5.48
N HIS A 4 -11.16 15.46 5.33
CA HIS A 4 -11.29 14.78 5.16
C HIS A 4 -11.42 13.87 5.02
N SER A 5 -11.61 14.04 5.09
CA SER A 5 -11.91 12.96 5.29
C SER A 5 -11.69 11.96 4.50
N VAL A 6 -12.16 11.92 3.79
CA VAL A 6 -12.19 11.05 2.92
C VAL A 6 -10.94 10.51 2.60
N ASP A 7 -10.08 11.21 2.45
CA ASP A 7 -8.96 10.73 2.13
C ASP A 7 -8.14 10.61 3.22
N VAL A 8 -8.69 10.36 4.23
CA VAL A 8 -8.09 9.99 5.30
C VAL A 8 -7.20 8.88 4.98
N ASP A 9 -7.58 8.08 4.05
CA ASP A 9 -6.83 6.96 3.71
C ASP A 9 -6.17 7.27 2.41
N GLY A 10 -5.12 7.98 2.40
CA GLY A 10 -4.39 8.25 1.20
C GLY A 10 -4.02 6.97 0.48
N LEU A 11 -3.81 7.08 -0.81
CA LEU A 11 -3.43 5.94 -1.62
C LEU A 11 -1.97 6.06 -2.03
N LEU A 12 -1.27 4.95 -1.95
CA LEU A 12 0.15 4.91 -2.28
C LEU A 12 0.37 4.09 -3.55
N THR A 13 1.35 4.48 -4.33
CA THR A 13 1.73 3.69 -5.50
C THR A 13 2.59 2.52 -5.06
N PRO A 14 2.74 1.49 -5.91
CA PRO A 14 3.63 0.39 -5.57
C PRO A 14 5.04 0.86 -5.27
N ALA A 15 5.53 1.86 -6.01
CA ALA A 15 6.87 2.37 -5.77
C ALA A 15 6.99 3.00 -4.40
N GLU A 16 5.96 3.74 -3.98
CA GLU A 16 5.98 4.37 -2.67
C GLU A 16 5.97 3.32 -1.57
N VAL A 17 5.16 2.29 -1.72
CA VAL A 17 5.12 1.20 -0.74
C VAL A 17 6.48 0.50 -0.70
N ALA A 18 7.07 0.28 -1.86
CA ALA A 18 8.36 -0.40 -1.93
C ALA A 18 9.44 0.37 -1.18
N VAL A 19 9.43 1.68 -1.31
CA VAL A 19 10.39 2.50 -0.60
C VAL A 19 10.21 2.35 0.91
N LEU A 20 8.98 2.36 1.37
CA LEU A 20 8.69 2.24 2.79
C LEU A 20 9.16 0.91 3.37
N PHE A 21 9.01 -0.17 2.61
CA PHE A 21 9.43 -1.48 3.06
C PHE A 21 10.87 -1.82 2.64
N ARG A 22 11.47 -0.97 1.82
CA ARG A 22 12.84 -1.18 1.32
C ARG A 22 12.94 -2.44 0.49
N VAL A 23 11.99 -2.62 -0.39
CA VAL A 23 11.97 -3.76 -1.30
C VAL A 23 11.73 -3.25 -2.72
N ASP A 24 11.81 -4.14 -3.68
CA ASP A 24 11.54 -3.81 -5.08
C ASP A 24 10.04 -3.66 -5.29
N PRO A 25 9.59 -2.74 -6.14
CA PRO A 25 8.15 -2.61 -6.41
C PRO A 25 7.51 -3.90 -6.90
N LYS A 26 8.25 -4.75 -7.60
CA LYS A 26 7.71 -6.04 -8.04
C LYS A 26 7.33 -6.90 -6.85
N THR A 27 8.07 -6.79 -5.76
CA THR A 27 7.77 -7.55 -4.55
C THR A 27 6.42 -7.11 -3.99
N VAL A 28 6.15 -5.80 -3.99
CA VAL A 28 4.88 -5.28 -3.50
C VAL A 28 3.74 -5.83 -4.34
N THR A 29 3.91 -5.86 -5.66
CA THR A 29 2.89 -6.40 -6.55
C THR A 29 2.64 -7.88 -6.25
N ARG A 30 3.69 -8.64 -6.00
CA ARG A 30 3.54 -10.04 -5.64
C ARG A 30 2.76 -10.21 -4.34
N TRP A 31 3.01 -9.34 -3.37
CA TRP A 31 2.27 -9.39 -2.11
C TRP A 31 0.78 -9.18 -2.35
N ALA A 32 0.44 -8.24 -3.24
CA ALA A 32 -0.96 -7.98 -3.55
C ALA A 32 -1.60 -9.18 -4.24
N ILE A 33 -0.89 -9.79 -5.17
CA ILE A 33 -1.40 -10.96 -5.88
C ILE A 33 -1.58 -12.13 -4.93
N ALA A 34 -0.68 -12.26 -3.96
CA ALA A 34 -0.76 -13.33 -2.98
C ALA A 34 -1.78 -13.07 -1.89
N GLY A 35 -2.41 -11.89 -1.90
CA GLY A 35 -3.40 -11.55 -0.89
C GLY A 35 -2.83 -11.08 0.43
N LYS A 36 -1.54 -10.78 0.47
CA LYS A 36 -0.89 -10.33 1.71
C LYS A 36 -1.13 -8.86 2.00
N VAL A 37 -1.43 -8.09 0.98
CA VAL A 37 -1.84 -6.69 1.14
C VAL A 37 -3.00 -6.46 0.21
N THR A 38 -3.87 -5.53 0.58
CA THR A 38 -5.02 -5.19 -0.24
C THR A 38 -4.64 -4.08 -1.20
N SER A 39 -5.05 -4.19 -2.44
CA SER A 39 -4.79 -3.14 -3.40
C SER A 39 -6.09 -2.75 -4.08
N LEU A 40 -6.11 -1.54 -4.61
CA LEU A 40 -7.23 -1.03 -5.39
C LEU A 40 -6.70 -0.76 -6.78
N ARG A 41 -7.59 -0.71 -7.75
CA ARG A 41 -7.20 -0.29 -9.08
C ARG A 41 -7.89 1.03 -9.41
N THR A 42 -7.12 1.95 -9.96
CA THR A 42 -7.70 3.20 -10.41
C THR A 42 -8.38 2.97 -11.76
N LEU A 43 -9.06 3.97 -12.25
CA LEU A 43 -9.72 3.87 -13.55
C LEU A 43 -8.73 3.55 -14.66
N GLY A 44 -7.49 3.96 -14.52
CA GLY A 44 -6.48 3.66 -15.51
C GLY A 44 -5.85 2.29 -15.36
N GLY A 45 -6.32 1.48 -14.41
CA GLY A 45 -5.80 0.13 -14.24
C GLY A 45 -4.55 0.05 -13.39
N HIS A 46 -4.18 1.12 -12.73
CA HIS A 46 -2.98 1.13 -11.90
C HIS A 46 -3.32 0.72 -10.48
N ARG A 47 -2.45 -0.05 -9.83
CA ARG A 47 -2.67 -0.47 -8.46
C ARG A 47 -2.35 0.66 -7.50
N ARG A 48 -3.11 0.72 -6.42
CA ARG A 48 -2.85 1.64 -5.33
C ARG A 48 -3.08 0.90 -4.03
N TYR A 49 -2.42 1.35 -2.97
CA TYR A 49 -2.46 0.69 -1.68
C TYR A 49 -2.91 1.71 -0.64
N ARG A 50 -3.71 1.28 0.32
CA ARG A 50 -4.21 2.20 1.34
C ARG A 50 -3.10 2.49 2.33
N GLU A 51 -2.85 3.76 2.55
CA GLU A 51 -1.80 4.19 3.45
C GLU A 51 -1.99 3.63 4.85
N SER A 52 -3.23 3.61 5.34
CA SER A 52 -3.47 3.12 6.70
C SER A 52 -3.08 1.66 6.85
N GLU A 53 -3.35 0.86 5.86
CA GLU A 53 -2.98 -0.56 5.91
C GLU A 53 -1.46 -0.72 5.86
N ILE A 54 -0.82 0.05 5.01
CA ILE A 54 0.63 -0.04 4.89
C ILE A 54 1.30 0.39 6.19
N ARG A 55 0.79 1.44 6.83
CA ARG A 55 1.35 1.88 8.10
C ARG A 55 1.19 0.83 9.18
N LYS A 56 0.06 0.12 9.19
CA LYS A 56 -0.13 -0.95 10.16
C LYS A 56 0.90 -2.05 9.96
N LEU A 57 1.16 -2.41 8.71
CA LEU A 57 2.13 -3.45 8.43
C LEU A 57 3.54 -3.01 8.81
N LEU A 58 3.87 -1.75 8.56
CA LEU A 58 5.16 -1.21 8.92
C LEU A 58 5.37 -1.18 10.43
N GLY A 59 4.29 -1.07 11.19
CA GLY A 59 4.38 -1.05 12.63
C GLY A 59 4.61 -2.41 13.25
N ARG A 60 4.68 -3.47 12.45
CA ARG A 60 4.93 -4.81 12.96
C ARG A 60 6.31 -5.24 12.51
N PRO A 61 7.27 -5.16 13.38
CA PRO A 61 8.67 -5.37 12.94
C PRO A 61 8.94 -6.70 12.31
N GLU A 62 8.24 -7.74 12.70
CA GLU A 62 8.52 -9.03 12.14
C GLU A 62 7.56 -9.42 11.07
N SER A 63 6.76 -8.53 10.55
CA SER A 63 5.74 -9.00 9.68
C SER A 63 5.62 -8.26 8.42
N ALA A 64 6.66 -8.10 7.72
CA ALA A 64 6.50 -7.71 6.34
C ALA A 64 5.70 -8.82 5.70
N PRO A 65 4.79 -8.49 4.87
CA PRO A 65 3.95 -9.49 4.24
C PRO A 65 4.72 -10.48 3.41
#